data_1bf76a0b9da239ff9aed07b039c030d5
#
_entry.id   1bf76a0b9da239ff9aed07b039c030d5
#
_cell.length_a   1.000
_cell.length_b   1.000
_cell.length_c   1.000
_cell.angle_alpha   90.00
_cell.angle_beta   90.00
_cell.angle_gamma   90.00
#
_symmetry.space_group_name_H-M   'P 1'
#
loop_
_entity.id
_entity.type
_entity.pdbx_description
1 polymer ?
#
loop_
_entity_poly.entity_id
_entity_poly.type
_entity_poly.pdbx_seq_one_letter_code
_entity_poly.pdbx_strand_id
1 'polypeptide(L)'
;MSIRIRFSLEPKKKIFSGISWNCQSAEGMAKKLAKEMGYHCFRIEGFLLVQLCQEGYIWLKWSRNKLQGESQTNIAGPGFHAAAINFLERLAKEEKLRLKVEDRTGYYMKRDFLAMRQKHFYQWFSDLMKLVSGWGEDGEYMFCWPSVYYVPDRQEGKLITHIRSFSFKEIKGMIHSGIGVVFARDFFVWNELEKDACFYRNSALVLLHQFCYFMPSDRSKQDQQVNREIIELLEKTLSMDRKLPFPKKEYLEVCSLDGHIPVDLKGVVSLTEEDSIGCRKHLVYRKIGNMSFGIPGNFLYDESYNGTMDHYYDGKGHGGHDYYVYAAVFEGRKAEFKKQWFEQGKGPEIVDFDVGEAKARAAFYEPEEREGEILYGMSAQVLYKEQRMNINIVSRKPGENDWALGLIKNIKITE
;
A
#
# COMPACT_ATOMS: atom_id res chain seq x y z
N MET A 1 12.73 13.56 10.46
CA MET A 1 14.01 13.44 9.66
C MET A 1 13.98 12.16 8.85
N SER A 2 14.51 12.15 7.63
CA SER A 2 14.54 10.97 6.76
C SER A 2 15.89 10.26 6.91
N ILE A 3 15.88 8.94 7.11
CA ILE A 3 17.06 8.09 7.08
C ILE A 3 17.22 7.60 5.64
N ARG A 4 18.31 8.00 4.98
CA ARG A 4 18.58 7.67 3.59
C ARG A 4 20.05 7.45 3.32
N ILE A 5 20.31 6.69 2.27
CA ILE A 5 21.64 6.48 1.67
C ILE A 5 21.62 7.23 0.34
N ARG A 6 22.60 8.09 0.09
CA ARG A 6 22.90 8.62 -1.25
C ARG A 6 24.24 8.07 -1.71
N PHE A 7 24.37 7.79 -2.98
CA PHE A 7 25.58 7.18 -3.49
C PHE A 7 25.88 7.55 -4.93
N SER A 8 27.16 7.41 -5.30
CA SER A 8 27.57 7.42 -6.68
C SER A 8 28.65 6.34 -6.92
N LEU A 9 28.56 5.73 -8.09
CA LEU A 9 29.48 4.72 -8.62
C LEU A 9 30.16 5.33 -9.85
N GLU A 10 31.49 5.48 -9.79
CA GLU A 10 32.30 6.13 -10.81
C GLU A 10 33.40 5.17 -11.31
N PRO A 11 33.76 5.19 -12.60
CA PRO A 11 34.92 4.45 -13.09
C PRO A 11 36.19 4.81 -12.30
N LYS A 12 36.97 3.81 -11.93
CA LYS A 12 38.31 4.08 -11.42
C LYS A 12 39.14 4.66 -12.57
N LYS A 13 39.63 5.91 -12.41
CA LYS A 13 40.49 6.56 -13.40
C LYS A 13 41.64 5.64 -13.75
N LYS A 14 41.64 4.98 -14.90
CA LYS A 14 42.79 4.39 -15.50
C LYS A 14 43.50 5.43 -16.33
N ILE A 15 44.72 5.71 -16.01
CA ILE A 15 45.55 6.75 -16.66
C ILE A 15 45.79 6.46 -18.14
N PHE A 16 45.51 5.23 -18.65
CA PHE A 16 45.91 4.80 -20.00
C PHE A 16 44.98 3.76 -20.67
N SER A 17 43.69 3.78 -20.51
CA SER A 17 42.82 2.93 -21.33
C SER A 17 41.66 3.70 -21.90
N GLY A 18 41.63 3.86 -23.22
CA GLY A 18 40.55 4.44 -24.00
C GLY A 18 39.23 3.62 -23.99
N ILE A 19 39.01 2.81 -22.98
CA ILE A 19 37.76 2.08 -22.83
C ILE A 19 36.76 3.02 -22.15
N SER A 20 35.84 3.55 -22.95
CA SER A 20 34.66 4.23 -22.44
C SER A 20 33.85 3.23 -21.62
N TRP A 21 33.68 3.50 -20.35
CA TRP A 21 32.80 2.71 -19.50
C TRP A 21 31.37 2.79 -20.05
N ASN A 22 30.77 1.62 -20.30
CA ASN A 22 29.44 1.53 -20.87
C ASN A 22 28.40 1.40 -19.74
N CYS A 23 27.44 2.30 -19.74
CA CYS A 23 26.33 2.35 -18.79
C CYS A 23 25.45 1.07 -18.83
N GLN A 24 25.32 0.46 -19.98
CA GLN A 24 24.57 -0.78 -20.15
C GLN A 24 25.22 -1.95 -19.40
N SER A 25 26.55 -1.96 -19.28
CA SER A 25 27.27 -2.98 -18.51
C SER A 25 26.94 -2.91 -17.03
N ALA A 26 27.02 -1.72 -16.42
CA ALA A 26 26.74 -1.57 -14.98
C ALA A 26 25.26 -1.83 -14.63
N GLU A 27 24.35 -1.47 -15.53
CA GLU A 27 22.95 -1.81 -15.37
C GLU A 27 22.70 -3.31 -15.52
N GLY A 28 23.31 -3.93 -16.53
CA GLY A 28 23.27 -5.38 -16.72
C GLY A 28 23.83 -6.13 -15.51
N MET A 29 24.92 -5.63 -14.93
CA MET A 29 25.50 -6.20 -13.71
C MET A 29 24.60 -5.99 -12.48
N ALA A 30 23.98 -4.82 -12.33
CA ALA A 30 23.05 -4.58 -11.23
C ALA A 30 21.84 -5.54 -11.31
N LYS A 31 21.29 -5.78 -12.50
CA LYS A 31 20.23 -6.77 -12.72
C LYS A 31 20.68 -8.20 -12.43
N LYS A 32 21.85 -8.57 -12.92
CA LYS A 32 22.45 -9.90 -12.67
C LYS A 32 22.65 -10.14 -11.18
N LEU A 33 23.29 -9.18 -10.51
CA LEU A 33 23.55 -9.25 -9.07
C LEU A 33 22.25 -9.29 -8.25
N ALA A 34 21.26 -8.49 -8.61
CA ALA A 34 19.95 -8.53 -7.98
C ALA A 34 19.32 -9.92 -8.09
N LYS A 35 19.32 -10.51 -9.29
CA LYS A 35 18.81 -11.87 -9.51
C LYS A 35 19.58 -12.93 -8.72
N GLU A 36 20.90 -12.86 -8.67
CA GLU A 36 21.75 -13.79 -7.89
C GLU A 36 21.47 -13.70 -6.39
N MET A 37 21.11 -12.51 -5.89
CA MET A 37 20.78 -12.27 -4.49
C MET A 37 19.29 -12.49 -4.17
N GLY A 38 18.47 -12.91 -5.15
CA GLY A 38 17.03 -13.12 -4.98
C GLY A 38 16.24 -11.80 -4.84
N TYR A 39 16.72 -10.71 -5.47
CA TYR A 39 16.06 -9.41 -5.46
C TYR A 39 15.36 -9.13 -6.79
N HIS A 40 14.30 -8.35 -6.75
CA HIS A 40 13.60 -7.90 -7.95
C HIS A 40 14.25 -6.65 -8.53
N CYS A 41 14.16 -6.51 -9.86
CA CYS A 41 14.73 -5.36 -10.56
C CYS A 41 13.82 -4.96 -11.73
N PHE A 42 13.40 -3.70 -11.75
CA PHE A 42 12.49 -3.17 -12.77
C PHE A 42 12.78 -1.70 -13.08
N ARG A 43 12.18 -1.16 -14.15
CA ARG A 43 12.34 0.24 -14.55
C ARG A 43 11.07 1.03 -14.32
N ILE A 44 11.23 2.24 -13.74
CA ILE A 44 10.17 3.25 -13.63
C ILE A 44 10.78 4.60 -13.97
N GLU A 45 10.16 5.34 -14.90
CA GLU A 45 10.49 6.74 -15.21
C GLU A 45 11.99 7.03 -15.41
N GLY A 46 12.71 6.14 -16.06
CA GLY A 46 14.13 6.30 -16.33
C GLY A 46 15.07 5.90 -15.18
N PHE A 47 14.54 5.41 -14.06
CA PHE A 47 15.29 4.79 -12.98
C PHE A 47 15.29 3.27 -13.12
N LEU A 48 16.40 2.66 -12.75
CA LEU A 48 16.46 1.24 -12.43
C LEU A 48 16.23 1.10 -10.93
N LEU A 49 15.20 0.35 -10.55
CA LEU A 49 14.89 0.04 -9.16
C LEU A 49 15.38 -1.36 -8.84
N VAL A 50 16.06 -1.50 -7.72
CA VAL A 50 16.39 -2.80 -7.13
C VAL A 50 15.63 -2.91 -5.82
N GLN A 51 14.67 -3.82 -5.77
CA GLN A 51 13.85 -4.10 -4.60
C GLN A 51 14.48 -5.23 -3.79
N LEU A 52 14.96 -4.94 -2.58
CA LEU A 52 15.58 -5.91 -1.69
C LEU A 52 14.57 -6.53 -0.73
N CYS A 53 13.52 -5.82 -0.43
CA CYS A 53 12.36 -6.26 0.34
C CYS A 53 11.16 -5.36 0.03
N GLN A 54 10.00 -5.68 0.57
CA GLN A 54 8.84 -4.80 0.52
C GLN A 54 9.18 -3.46 1.18
N GLU A 55 8.76 -2.33 0.60
CA GLU A 55 9.14 -0.96 1.01
C GLU A 55 10.63 -0.63 0.94
N GLY A 56 11.47 -1.55 0.45
CA GLY A 56 12.92 -1.38 0.38
C GLY A 56 13.48 -1.34 -1.05
N TYR A 57 13.71 -0.13 -1.56
CA TYR A 57 14.17 0.12 -2.94
C TYR A 57 15.49 0.88 -2.99
N ILE A 58 16.39 0.46 -3.87
CA ILE A 58 17.55 1.25 -4.30
C ILE A 58 17.22 1.84 -5.66
N TRP A 59 17.18 3.16 -5.73
CA TRP A 59 16.92 3.92 -6.95
C TRP A 59 18.23 4.23 -7.64
N LEU A 60 18.42 3.76 -8.86
CA LEU A 60 19.62 3.90 -9.66
C LEU A 60 19.30 4.73 -10.90
N LYS A 61 20.03 5.82 -11.11
CA LYS A 61 19.92 6.65 -12.30
C LYS A 61 21.29 6.87 -12.92
N TRP A 62 21.31 6.69 -14.23
CA TRP A 62 22.48 7.05 -15.01
C TRP A 62 22.56 8.56 -15.21
N SER A 63 23.74 9.14 -14.98
CA SER A 63 24.01 10.55 -15.19
C SER A 63 25.41 10.74 -15.72
N ARG A 64 25.55 11.17 -16.98
CA ARG A 64 26.86 11.34 -17.65
C ARG A 64 27.72 10.07 -17.53
N ASN A 65 28.81 10.13 -16.75
CA ASN A 65 29.79 9.05 -16.60
C ASN A 65 29.70 8.34 -15.23
N LYS A 66 28.59 8.43 -14.53
CA LYS A 66 28.40 7.80 -13.23
C LYS A 66 27.02 7.23 -13.08
N LEU A 67 26.91 6.16 -12.33
CA LEU A 67 25.65 5.65 -11.80
C LEU A 67 25.46 6.27 -10.42
N GLN A 68 24.37 6.97 -10.20
CA GLN A 68 24.07 7.61 -8.93
C GLN A 68 22.66 7.26 -8.48
N GLY A 69 22.40 7.40 -7.20
CA GLY A 69 21.08 7.13 -6.70
C GLY A 69 20.93 7.38 -5.22
N GLU A 70 19.77 6.99 -4.76
CA GLU A 70 19.44 7.06 -3.34
C GLU A 70 18.57 5.88 -2.93
N SER A 71 18.49 5.67 -1.63
CA SER A 71 17.61 4.71 -1.00
C SER A 71 17.05 5.31 0.28
N GLN A 72 15.74 5.41 0.39
CA GLN A 72 15.08 5.79 1.63
C GLN A 72 14.86 4.54 2.46
N THR A 73 15.31 4.55 3.71
CA THR A 73 15.42 3.31 4.51
C THR A 73 14.56 3.30 5.77
N ASN A 74 13.88 4.41 6.06
CA ASN A 74 13.08 4.58 7.29
C ASN A 74 12.11 3.44 7.57
N ILE A 75 11.30 3.08 6.55
CA ILE A 75 10.17 2.15 6.66
C ILE A 75 10.66 0.71 6.53
N ALA A 76 11.50 0.48 5.52
CA ALA A 76 12.08 -0.83 5.30
C ALA A 76 12.94 -1.30 6.49
N GLY A 77 13.61 -0.37 7.18
CA GLY A 77 14.27 -0.65 8.45
C GLY A 77 15.79 -0.82 8.39
N PRO A 78 16.42 -1.03 9.56
CA PRO A 78 17.88 -1.08 9.67
C PRO A 78 18.53 -2.26 8.94
N GLY A 79 17.88 -3.42 8.87
CA GLY A 79 18.37 -4.56 8.09
C GLY A 79 18.44 -4.26 6.60
N PHE A 80 17.41 -3.62 6.06
CA PHE A 80 17.43 -3.16 4.67
C PHE A 80 18.55 -2.13 4.43
N HIS A 81 18.77 -1.19 5.36
CA HIS A 81 19.84 -0.20 5.24
C HIS A 81 21.21 -0.89 5.08
N ALA A 82 21.49 -1.88 5.93
CA ALA A 82 22.72 -2.66 5.86
C ALA A 82 22.82 -3.46 4.55
N ALA A 83 21.73 -4.10 4.13
CA ALA A 83 21.67 -4.88 2.89
C ALA A 83 21.87 -4.00 1.64
N ALA A 84 21.30 -2.79 1.62
CA ALA A 84 21.45 -1.82 0.53
C ALA A 84 22.94 -1.42 0.37
N ILE A 85 23.62 -1.13 1.47
CA ILE A 85 25.04 -0.82 1.45
C ILE A 85 25.87 -2.02 0.93
N ASN A 86 25.58 -3.22 1.41
CA ASN A 86 26.26 -4.45 0.95
C ASN A 86 26.04 -4.69 -0.56
N PHE A 87 24.84 -4.47 -1.06
CA PHE A 87 24.53 -4.56 -2.49
C PHE A 87 25.37 -3.57 -3.31
N LEU A 88 25.44 -2.30 -2.89
CA LEU A 88 26.21 -1.26 -3.57
C LEU A 88 27.71 -1.55 -3.57
N GLU A 89 28.24 -2.07 -2.50
CA GLU A 89 29.66 -2.47 -2.43
C GLU A 89 29.98 -3.64 -3.33
N ARG A 90 29.08 -4.64 -3.37
CA ARG A 90 29.22 -5.78 -4.25
C ARG A 90 29.16 -5.35 -5.71
N LEU A 91 28.21 -4.49 -6.08
CA LEU A 91 28.11 -3.91 -7.42
C LEU A 91 29.38 -3.12 -7.78
N ALA A 92 29.89 -2.32 -6.87
CA ALA A 92 31.13 -1.56 -7.06
C ALA A 92 32.35 -2.47 -7.29
N LYS A 93 32.42 -3.58 -6.55
CA LYS A 93 33.49 -4.56 -6.67
C LYS A 93 33.47 -5.31 -8.00
N GLU A 94 32.30 -5.83 -8.39
CA GLU A 94 32.11 -6.59 -9.64
C GLU A 94 32.41 -5.73 -10.87
N GLU A 95 31.93 -4.48 -10.91
CA GLU A 95 32.16 -3.53 -12.00
C GLU A 95 33.48 -2.73 -11.88
N LYS A 96 34.30 -3.02 -10.85
CA LYS A 96 35.56 -2.32 -10.56
C LYS A 96 35.39 -0.79 -10.48
N LEU A 97 34.26 -0.34 -9.93
CA LEU A 97 33.93 1.06 -9.76
C LEU A 97 34.43 1.59 -8.42
N ARG A 98 34.48 2.92 -8.32
CA ARG A 98 34.67 3.65 -7.08
C ARG A 98 33.31 4.00 -6.52
N LEU A 99 32.95 3.47 -5.37
CA LEU A 99 31.74 3.80 -4.63
C LEU A 99 32.01 4.98 -3.70
N LYS A 100 31.12 5.98 -3.74
CA LYS A 100 31.01 7.04 -2.75
C LYS A 100 29.63 6.94 -2.12
N VAL A 101 29.56 6.95 -0.79
CA VAL A 101 28.31 6.83 -0.04
C VAL A 101 28.23 7.99 0.94
N GLU A 102 27.07 8.66 0.93
CA GLU A 102 26.65 9.58 1.96
C GLU A 102 25.63 8.86 2.83
N ASP A 103 26.06 8.42 4.01
CA ASP A 103 25.27 7.74 5.02
C ASP A 103 25.42 8.46 6.37
N ARG A 104 24.33 9.16 6.76
CA ARG A 104 24.30 9.92 8.01
C ARG A 104 24.24 9.04 9.26
N THR A 105 23.93 7.75 9.12
CA THR A 105 23.94 6.82 10.25
C THR A 105 25.37 6.43 10.63
N GLY A 106 26.31 6.60 9.71
CA GLY A 106 27.70 6.20 9.86
C GLY A 106 27.94 4.70 9.73
N TYR A 107 26.92 3.92 9.40
CA TYR A 107 27.04 2.46 9.26
C TYR A 107 27.98 2.07 8.13
N TYR A 108 27.96 2.77 7.01
CA TYR A 108 28.88 2.52 5.90
C TYR A 108 30.34 2.50 6.34
N MET A 109 30.74 3.40 7.23
CA MET A 109 32.12 3.50 7.69
C MET A 109 32.45 2.61 8.89
N LYS A 110 31.51 2.49 9.84
CA LYS A 110 31.76 1.86 11.16
C LYS A 110 31.34 0.42 11.23
N ARG A 111 30.38 0.00 10.41
CA ARG A 111 29.76 -1.34 10.42
C ARG A 111 29.14 -1.73 11.77
N ASP A 112 28.84 -0.75 12.60
CA ASP A 112 28.17 -0.96 13.88
C ASP A 112 26.65 -0.95 13.67
N PHE A 113 26.08 -2.13 13.42
CA PHE A 113 24.65 -2.32 13.18
C PHE A 113 23.80 -1.94 14.41
N LEU A 114 24.26 -2.34 15.61
CA LEU A 114 23.50 -2.08 16.83
C LEU A 114 23.43 -0.57 17.14
N ALA A 115 24.54 0.13 16.99
CA ALA A 115 24.56 1.57 17.18
C ALA A 115 23.69 2.29 16.13
N MET A 116 23.75 1.88 14.84
CA MET A 116 22.89 2.40 13.79
C MET A 116 21.41 2.19 14.13
N ARG A 117 21.01 0.96 14.46
CA ARG A 117 19.63 0.60 14.80
C ARG A 117 19.08 1.44 15.94
N GLN A 118 19.83 1.50 17.06
CA GLN A 118 19.38 2.21 18.27
C GLN A 118 19.36 3.72 18.10
N LYS A 119 20.45 4.32 17.61
CA LYS A 119 20.64 5.77 17.58
C LYS A 119 19.93 6.47 16.43
N HIS A 120 19.62 5.74 15.36
CA HIS A 120 18.99 6.35 14.18
C HIS A 120 17.58 5.80 13.93
N PHE A 121 17.39 4.48 13.80
CA PHE A 121 16.08 3.92 13.46
C PHE A 121 15.10 3.94 14.62
N TYR A 122 15.50 3.47 15.81
CA TYR A 122 14.62 3.47 16.97
C TYR A 122 14.37 4.88 17.49
N GLN A 123 15.38 5.75 17.42
CA GLN A 123 15.18 7.17 17.75
C GLN A 123 14.20 7.83 16.79
N TRP A 124 14.36 7.62 15.49
CA TRP A 124 13.44 8.14 14.49
C TRP A 124 12.00 7.62 14.71
N PHE A 125 11.84 6.34 15.01
CA PHE A 125 10.53 5.74 15.30
C PHE A 125 9.94 6.32 16.59
N SER A 126 10.74 6.51 17.63
CA SER A 126 10.32 7.20 18.85
C SER A 126 9.83 8.63 18.60
N ASP A 127 10.57 9.37 17.79
CA ASP A 127 10.20 10.76 17.44
C ASP A 127 8.92 10.79 16.60
N LEU A 128 8.71 9.82 15.71
CA LEU A 128 7.46 9.65 14.99
C LEU A 128 6.30 9.37 15.94
N MET A 129 6.45 8.47 16.88
CA MET A 129 5.39 8.14 17.86
C MET A 129 5.05 9.33 18.74
N LYS A 130 6.04 10.12 19.15
CA LYS A 130 5.82 11.39 19.89
C LYS A 130 5.01 12.39 19.05
N LEU A 131 5.35 12.53 17.79
CA LEU A 131 4.62 13.40 16.86
C LEU A 131 3.16 12.98 16.75
N VAL A 132 2.90 11.70 16.49
CA VAL A 132 1.53 11.15 16.41
C VAL A 132 0.77 11.35 17.72
N SER A 133 1.40 11.08 18.85
CA SER A 133 0.78 11.30 20.17
C SER A 133 0.38 12.77 20.42
N GLY A 134 1.09 13.72 19.80
CA GLY A 134 0.78 15.15 19.87
C GLY A 134 -0.42 15.57 19.01
N TRP A 135 -0.90 14.74 18.09
CA TRP A 135 -2.05 15.07 17.23
C TRP A 135 -3.40 14.88 17.91
N GLY A 136 -3.45 14.19 19.06
CA GLY A 136 -4.68 13.91 19.83
C GLY A 136 -5.18 12.47 19.64
N GLU A 137 -5.97 12.00 20.60
CA GLU A 137 -6.46 10.62 20.62
C GLU A 137 -7.73 10.41 19.79
N ASP A 138 -8.48 11.49 19.57
CA ASP A 138 -9.75 11.48 18.83
C ASP A 138 -9.54 11.50 17.30
N GLY A 139 -8.27 11.47 16.85
CA GLY A 139 -7.90 11.52 15.45
C GLY A 139 -7.80 10.14 14.82
N GLU A 140 -7.98 10.12 13.52
CA GLU A 140 -7.80 8.98 12.64
C GLU A 140 -6.50 9.15 11.86
N TYR A 141 -5.47 8.37 12.16
CA TYR A 141 -4.13 8.57 11.59
C TYR A 141 -3.66 7.39 10.79
N MET A 142 -2.88 7.70 9.76
CA MET A 142 -2.34 6.73 8.84
C MET A 142 -0.91 7.10 8.47
N PHE A 143 -0.04 6.09 8.40
CA PHE A 143 1.37 6.27 8.07
C PHE A 143 1.85 5.19 7.11
N CYS A 144 2.70 5.57 6.16
CA CYS A 144 3.27 4.68 5.15
C CYS A 144 2.24 4.05 4.19
N TRP A 145 1.12 4.72 4.00
CA TRP A 145 0.10 4.28 3.08
C TRP A 145 0.12 5.14 1.82
N PRO A 146 0.05 4.56 0.61
CA PRO A 146 -0.01 5.36 -0.61
C PRO A 146 -1.32 6.15 -0.63
N SER A 147 -1.24 7.46 -0.39
CA SER A 147 -2.42 8.34 -0.28
C SER A 147 -3.13 8.59 -1.62
N VAL A 148 -2.55 8.11 -2.74
CA VAL A 148 -3.00 8.49 -4.10
C VAL A 148 -4.22 7.70 -4.55
N TYR A 149 -4.41 6.46 -4.08
CA TYR A 149 -5.45 5.58 -4.59
C TYR A 149 -6.48 5.13 -3.56
N TYR A 150 -6.05 4.51 -2.45
CA TYR A 150 -6.94 3.96 -1.45
C TYR A 150 -6.43 4.26 -0.05
N VAL A 151 -7.32 4.77 0.77
CA VAL A 151 -7.07 5.00 2.18
C VAL A 151 -7.98 4.04 2.92
N PRO A 152 -7.46 3.10 3.74
CA PRO A 152 -8.30 2.23 4.54
C PRO A 152 -9.18 3.08 5.47
N ASP A 153 -10.30 2.51 5.91
CA ASP A 153 -11.15 3.18 6.87
C ASP A 153 -10.33 3.49 8.13
N ARG A 154 -10.26 4.78 8.43
CA ARG A 154 -9.50 5.26 9.56
C ARG A 154 -10.24 4.88 10.83
N GLN A 155 -9.52 4.39 11.81
CA GLN A 155 -10.09 4.02 13.10
C GLN A 155 -9.69 5.07 14.13
N GLU A 156 -10.70 5.65 14.80
CA GLU A 156 -10.48 6.58 15.90
C GLU A 156 -9.59 5.96 16.97
N GLY A 157 -8.67 6.74 17.48
CA GLY A 157 -7.72 6.28 18.51
C GLY A 157 -6.67 5.29 18.04
N LYS A 158 -6.47 5.13 16.72
CA LYS A 158 -5.46 4.24 16.14
C LYS A 158 -4.60 4.93 15.09
N LEU A 159 -3.37 4.48 15.00
CA LEU A 159 -2.46 4.76 13.90
C LEU A 159 -2.36 3.52 13.01
N ILE A 160 -2.83 3.62 11.77
CA ILE A 160 -2.70 2.55 10.78
C ILE A 160 -1.34 2.67 10.09
N THR A 161 -0.58 1.56 10.03
CA THR A 161 0.70 1.46 9.32
C THR A 161 0.67 0.38 8.25
N HIS A 162 1.73 0.26 7.49
CA HIS A 162 1.88 -0.75 6.42
C HIS A 162 1.96 -2.20 6.91
N ILE A 163 2.12 -2.44 8.22
CA ILE A 163 2.19 -3.78 8.82
C ILE A 163 1.01 -4.05 9.74
N ARG A 164 0.66 -3.09 10.61
CA ARG A 164 -0.45 -3.21 11.57
C ARG A 164 -0.94 -1.84 12.04
N SER A 165 -2.02 -1.85 12.81
CA SER A 165 -2.47 -0.67 13.55
C SER A 165 -1.90 -0.65 14.96
N PHE A 166 -1.61 0.55 15.47
CA PHE A 166 -1.22 0.82 16.86
C PHE A 166 -2.28 1.65 17.54
N SER A 167 -2.76 1.22 18.72
CA SER A 167 -3.61 2.05 19.56
C SER A 167 -2.81 3.19 20.21
N PHE A 168 -3.47 4.30 20.56
CA PHE A 168 -2.80 5.39 21.28
C PHE A 168 -2.27 4.96 22.65
N LYS A 169 -2.89 3.97 23.29
CA LYS A 169 -2.37 3.35 24.52
C LYS A 169 -1.01 2.68 24.30
N GLU A 170 -0.86 1.93 23.21
CA GLU A 170 0.41 1.33 22.83
C GLU A 170 1.45 2.40 22.48
N ILE A 171 1.06 3.44 21.73
CA ILE A 171 1.96 4.57 21.36
C ILE A 171 2.47 5.27 22.62
N LYS A 172 1.60 5.56 23.60
CA LYS A 172 2.00 6.12 24.89
C LYS A 172 2.95 5.20 25.66
N GLY A 173 2.66 3.90 25.65
CA GLY A 173 3.54 2.88 26.23
C GLY A 173 4.94 2.89 25.59
N MET A 174 5.01 2.95 24.25
CA MET A 174 6.28 3.05 23.52
C MET A 174 7.08 4.31 23.88
N ILE A 175 6.40 5.46 24.01
CA ILE A 175 7.05 6.72 24.36
C ILE A 175 7.61 6.66 25.78
N HIS A 176 6.86 6.06 26.72
CA HIS A 176 7.24 5.98 28.12
C HIS A 176 8.37 4.96 28.36
N SER A 177 8.28 3.78 27.80
CA SER A 177 9.26 2.69 27.96
C SER A 177 10.44 2.72 27.00
N GLY A 178 10.36 3.58 25.97
CA GLY A 178 11.27 3.57 24.82
C GLY A 178 10.90 2.52 23.78
N ILE A 179 11.42 2.72 22.55
CA ILE A 179 11.22 1.77 21.45
C ILE A 179 12.07 0.53 21.72
N GLY A 180 11.40 -0.52 22.16
CA GLY A 180 11.99 -1.84 22.27
C GLY A 180 11.97 -2.63 20.97
N VAL A 181 12.71 -3.73 20.93
CA VAL A 181 12.78 -4.66 19.77
C VAL A 181 11.38 -5.16 19.39
N VAL A 182 10.50 -5.37 20.38
CA VAL A 182 9.13 -5.88 20.15
C VAL A 182 8.33 -4.93 19.27
N PHE A 183 8.28 -3.65 19.60
CA PHE A 183 7.55 -2.66 18.78
C PHE A 183 8.20 -2.43 17.43
N ALA A 184 9.54 -2.41 17.40
CA ALA A 184 10.30 -2.23 16.16
C ALA A 184 10.07 -3.38 15.15
N ARG A 185 9.89 -4.61 15.62
CA ARG A 185 9.56 -5.78 14.79
C ARG A 185 8.18 -5.69 14.14
N ASP A 186 7.26 -4.97 14.76
CA ASP A 186 5.90 -4.78 14.22
C ASP A 186 5.76 -3.52 13.37
N PHE A 187 6.85 -2.78 13.18
CA PHE A 187 6.88 -1.57 12.36
C PHE A 187 7.83 -1.66 11.16
N PHE A 188 9.10 -2.06 11.39
CA PHE A 188 10.08 -2.19 10.31
C PHE A 188 9.88 -3.51 9.57
N VAL A 189 9.90 -3.47 8.24
CA VAL A 189 9.85 -4.70 7.43
C VAL A 189 11.05 -5.59 7.75
N TRP A 190 12.24 -4.99 7.84
CA TRP A 190 13.49 -5.68 8.09
C TRP A 190 14.26 -5.05 9.28
N ASN A 191 14.00 -5.56 10.47
CA ASN A 191 14.53 -4.99 11.73
C ASN A 191 15.91 -5.53 12.12
N GLU A 192 16.23 -6.78 11.82
CA GLU A 192 17.49 -7.44 12.21
C GLU A 192 18.52 -7.38 11.08
N LEU A 193 19.79 -7.67 11.36
CA LEU A 193 20.83 -7.71 10.34
C LEU A 193 20.55 -8.80 9.30
N GLU A 194 20.17 -9.97 9.77
CA GLU A 194 19.78 -11.10 8.95
C GLU A 194 18.24 -11.15 8.78
N LYS A 195 17.75 -11.80 7.74
CA LYS A 195 16.33 -12.04 7.50
C LYS A 195 15.81 -13.08 8.50
N ASP A 196 15.10 -12.64 9.51
CA ASP A 196 14.46 -13.48 10.54
C ASP A 196 12.98 -13.80 10.21
N ALA A 197 12.31 -14.54 11.08
CA ALA A 197 10.89 -14.86 10.92
C ALA A 197 10.00 -13.60 10.83
N CYS A 198 10.35 -12.54 11.56
CA CYS A 198 9.62 -11.28 11.49
C CYS A 198 9.76 -10.62 10.13
N PHE A 199 10.93 -10.66 9.50
CA PHE A 199 11.15 -10.16 8.16
C PHE A 199 10.18 -10.81 7.14
N TYR A 200 10.09 -12.15 7.15
CA TYR A 200 9.26 -12.89 6.22
C TYR A 200 7.76 -12.62 6.46
N ARG A 201 7.32 -12.65 7.74
CA ARG A 201 5.96 -12.29 8.10
C ARG A 201 5.60 -10.87 7.67
N ASN A 202 6.44 -9.90 8.00
CA ASN A 202 6.18 -8.49 7.71
C ASN A 202 6.15 -8.22 6.20
N SER A 203 7.01 -8.86 5.42
CA SER A 203 6.97 -8.79 3.96
C SER A 203 5.63 -9.31 3.41
N ALA A 204 5.14 -10.43 3.93
CA ALA A 204 3.82 -10.95 3.54
C ALA A 204 2.68 -10.01 3.97
N LEU A 205 2.75 -9.42 5.17
CA LEU A 205 1.74 -8.47 5.65
C LEU A 205 1.68 -7.22 4.76
N VAL A 206 2.82 -6.68 4.33
CA VAL A 206 2.86 -5.56 3.39
C VAL A 206 2.21 -5.92 2.05
N LEU A 207 2.49 -7.12 1.50
CA LEU A 207 1.85 -7.60 0.28
C LEU A 207 0.33 -7.73 0.45
N LEU A 208 -0.10 -8.31 1.57
CA LEU A 208 -1.50 -8.42 1.92
C LEU A 208 -2.19 -7.06 2.03
N HIS A 209 -1.52 -6.04 2.54
CA HIS A 209 -2.03 -4.68 2.62
C HIS A 209 -2.04 -3.96 1.26
N GLN A 210 -0.96 -4.05 0.49
CA GLN A 210 -0.80 -3.25 -0.73
C GLN A 210 -1.47 -3.85 -1.96
N PHE A 211 -1.37 -5.17 -2.15
CA PHE A 211 -1.86 -5.83 -3.37
C PHE A 211 -3.21 -6.53 -3.18
N CYS A 212 -3.58 -6.82 -1.95
CA CYS A 212 -4.86 -7.42 -1.65
C CYS A 212 -5.82 -6.42 -1.01
N TYR A 213 -5.80 -5.19 -1.46
CA TYR A 213 -6.67 -4.11 -0.98
C TYR A 213 -8.14 -4.51 -0.92
N PHE A 214 -8.58 -5.18 -1.95
CA PHE A 214 -9.95 -5.59 -2.10
C PHE A 214 -10.12 -7.01 -1.61
N MET A 215 -9.66 -7.97 -2.34
CA MET A 215 -9.57 -9.37 -1.94
C MET A 215 -8.38 -10.00 -2.66
N PRO A 216 -7.77 -11.06 -2.14
CA PRO A 216 -6.88 -11.86 -2.95
C PRO A 216 -7.62 -12.27 -4.21
N SER A 217 -6.96 -12.18 -5.34
CA SER A 217 -7.49 -12.53 -6.65
C SER A 217 -6.55 -13.52 -7.31
N ASP A 218 -7.10 -14.37 -8.17
CA ASP A 218 -6.35 -15.29 -9.02
C ASP A 218 -6.49 -14.98 -10.51
N ARG A 219 -7.10 -13.84 -10.84
CA ARG A 219 -7.56 -13.47 -12.18
C ARG A 219 -6.44 -13.12 -13.14
N SER A 220 -5.35 -12.54 -12.64
CA SER A 220 -4.21 -12.19 -13.46
C SER A 220 -2.98 -13.02 -13.10
N LYS A 221 -2.01 -13.10 -14.01
CA LYS A 221 -0.71 -13.71 -13.72
C LYS A 221 0.02 -12.98 -12.58
N GLN A 222 -0.20 -11.68 -12.47
CA GLN A 222 0.38 -10.87 -11.40
C GLN A 222 -0.24 -11.24 -10.05
N ASP A 223 -1.57 -11.37 -9.98
CA ASP A 223 -2.26 -11.79 -8.76
C ASP A 223 -1.79 -13.17 -8.29
N GLN A 224 -1.72 -14.13 -9.22
CA GLN A 224 -1.22 -15.48 -8.93
C GLN A 224 0.23 -15.46 -8.43
N GLN A 225 1.08 -14.60 -8.99
CA GLN A 225 2.46 -14.46 -8.52
C GLN A 225 2.51 -13.86 -7.11
N VAL A 226 1.72 -12.83 -6.81
CA VAL A 226 1.62 -12.23 -5.48
C VAL A 226 1.09 -13.26 -4.46
N ASN A 227 0.08 -14.05 -4.81
CA ASN A 227 -0.44 -15.10 -3.94
C ASN A 227 0.65 -16.11 -3.56
N ARG A 228 1.43 -16.60 -4.53
CA ARG A 228 2.53 -17.52 -4.29
C ARG A 228 3.62 -16.91 -3.42
N GLU A 229 4.00 -15.67 -3.68
CA GLU A 229 4.99 -14.96 -2.86
C GLU A 229 4.51 -14.83 -1.41
N ILE A 230 3.23 -14.49 -1.17
CA ILE A 230 2.64 -14.46 0.18
C ILE A 230 2.73 -15.84 0.86
N ILE A 231 2.36 -16.90 0.17
CA ILE A 231 2.43 -18.28 0.70
C ILE A 231 3.86 -18.63 1.08
N GLU A 232 4.81 -18.44 0.17
CA GLU A 232 6.23 -18.75 0.40
C GLU A 232 6.80 -17.98 1.61
N LEU A 233 6.51 -16.68 1.72
CA LEU A 233 6.95 -15.85 2.84
C LEU A 233 6.35 -16.32 4.17
N LEU A 234 5.06 -16.65 4.18
CA LEU A 234 4.38 -17.11 5.39
C LEU A 234 4.84 -18.51 5.82
N GLU A 235 5.04 -19.44 4.90
CA GLU A 235 5.58 -20.77 5.21
C GLU A 235 7.03 -20.69 5.68
N LYS A 236 7.82 -19.78 5.10
CA LYS A 236 9.15 -19.48 5.59
C LYS A 236 9.13 -18.96 7.03
N THR A 237 8.19 -18.08 7.35
CA THR A 237 7.95 -17.62 8.73
C THR A 237 7.73 -18.79 9.69
N LEU A 238 6.80 -19.69 9.37
CA LEU A 238 6.45 -20.86 10.19
C LEU A 238 7.61 -21.84 10.35
N SER A 239 8.44 -21.96 9.32
CA SER A 239 9.64 -22.81 9.38
C SER A 239 10.70 -22.29 10.37
N MET A 240 10.71 -20.99 10.65
CA MET A 240 11.67 -20.33 11.54
C MET A 240 11.10 -20.12 12.95
N ASP A 241 9.86 -19.68 13.06
CA ASP A 241 9.21 -19.41 14.35
C ASP A 241 7.69 -19.63 14.29
N ARG A 242 7.21 -20.73 14.81
CA ARG A 242 5.78 -21.07 14.89
C ARG A 242 5.02 -20.32 16.00
N LYS A 243 5.73 -19.65 16.92
CA LYS A 243 5.12 -18.88 18.00
C LYS A 243 4.90 -17.41 17.63
N LEU A 244 5.50 -16.96 16.53
CA LEU A 244 5.26 -15.60 16.03
C LEU A 244 3.80 -15.46 15.63
N PRO A 245 3.08 -14.40 16.07
CA PRO A 245 1.71 -14.14 15.63
C PRO A 245 1.60 -14.15 14.10
N PHE A 246 0.63 -14.91 13.57
CA PHE A 246 0.57 -15.31 12.18
C PHE A 246 -0.82 -15.03 11.57
N PRO A 247 -0.95 -14.52 10.34
CA PRO A 247 -2.21 -14.21 9.69
C PRO A 247 -2.90 -15.49 9.14
N LYS A 248 -3.39 -16.36 10.02
CA LYS A 248 -3.93 -17.68 9.65
C LYS A 248 -5.06 -17.60 8.65
N LYS A 249 -5.99 -16.68 8.85
CA LYS A 249 -7.19 -16.54 8.01
C LYS A 249 -6.81 -16.15 6.59
N GLU A 250 -5.97 -15.16 6.47
CA GLU A 250 -5.48 -14.65 5.19
C GLU A 250 -4.61 -15.69 4.47
N TYR A 251 -3.77 -16.41 5.20
CA TYR A 251 -2.98 -17.51 4.65
C TYR A 251 -3.84 -18.60 4.04
N LEU A 252 -4.86 -19.08 4.78
CA LEU A 252 -5.79 -20.12 4.29
C LEU A 252 -6.58 -19.64 3.07
N GLU A 253 -7.00 -18.39 3.06
CA GLU A 253 -7.70 -17.76 1.93
C GLU A 253 -6.81 -17.73 0.67
N VAL A 254 -5.57 -17.27 0.78
CA VAL A 254 -4.62 -17.23 -0.34
C VAL A 254 -4.25 -18.63 -0.83
N CYS A 255 -4.06 -19.61 0.08
CA CYS A 255 -3.85 -21.00 -0.29
C CYS A 255 -5.02 -21.57 -1.09
N SER A 256 -6.26 -21.27 -0.66
CA SER A 256 -7.48 -21.74 -1.35
C SER A 256 -7.56 -21.17 -2.77
N LEU A 257 -7.19 -19.92 -2.97
CA LEU A 257 -7.18 -19.27 -4.29
C LEU A 257 -6.12 -19.82 -5.23
N ASP A 258 -4.92 -20.10 -4.72
CA ASP A 258 -3.82 -20.65 -5.54
C ASP A 258 -3.90 -22.18 -5.72
N GLY A 259 -4.87 -22.86 -5.07
CA GLY A 259 -4.95 -24.33 -5.03
C GLY A 259 -3.82 -24.98 -4.25
N HIS A 260 -3.14 -24.22 -3.38
CA HIS A 260 -2.04 -24.68 -2.55
C HIS A 260 -2.56 -25.42 -1.30
N ILE A 261 -1.94 -26.55 -0.95
CA ILE A 261 -2.28 -27.28 0.27
C ILE A 261 -1.59 -26.60 1.46
N PRO A 262 -2.35 -25.99 2.40
CA PRO A 262 -1.75 -25.29 3.51
C PRO A 262 -0.99 -26.23 4.45
N VAL A 263 0.11 -25.74 5.02
CA VAL A 263 0.85 -26.47 6.06
C VAL A 263 0.01 -26.58 7.34
N ASP A 264 0.33 -27.57 8.19
CA ASP A 264 -0.35 -27.75 9.48
C ASP A 264 -0.17 -26.51 10.38
N LEU A 265 -1.27 -25.90 10.79
CA LEU A 265 -1.30 -24.71 11.65
C LEU A 265 -1.55 -25.04 13.14
N LYS A 266 -1.43 -26.30 13.56
CA LYS A 266 -1.58 -26.69 14.96
C LYS A 266 -0.54 -25.99 15.83
N GLY A 267 -0.99 -25.34 16.91
CA GLY A 267 -0.13 -24.61 17.84
C GLY A 267 0.43 -23.28 17.32
N VAL A 268 0.08 -22.86 16.11
CA VAL A 268 0.44 -21.54 15.60
C VAL A 268 -0.41 -20.47 16.31
N VAL A 269 0.21 -19.37 16.74
CA VAL A 269 -0.50 -18.21 17.32
C VAL A 269 -1.13 -17.39 16.19
N SER A 270 -2.42 -17.08 16.29
CA SER A 270 -3.10 -16.23 15.32
C SER A 270 -2.83 -14.76 15.63
N LEU A 271 -2.70 -13.93 14.60
CA LEU A 271 -2.93 -12.50 14.75
C LEU A 271 -4.35 -12.29 15.24
N THR A 272 -4.55 -11.35 16.16
CA THR A 272 -5.88 -11.03 16.68
C THR A 272 -6.73 -10.35 15.59
N GLU A 273 -8.06 -10.32 15.77
CA GLU A 273 -8.93 -9.59 14.83
C GLU A 273 -8.66 -8.08 14.84
N GLU A 274 -8.18 -7.54 15.95
CA GLU A 274 -7.76 -6.14 16.08
C GLU A 274 -6.49 -5.83 15.30
N ASP A 275 -5.62 -6.83 15.11
CA ASP A 275 -4.44 -6.77 14.25
C ASP A 275 -4.79 -7.17 12.81
N SER A 276 -6.08 -7.25 12.49
CA SER A 276 -6.51 -7.72 11.19
C SER A 276 -5.98 -6.82 10.08
N ILE A 277 -5.49 -7.48 9.08
CA ILE A 277 -4.86 -6.90 7.93
C ILE A 277 -5.90 -6.16 7.13
N GLY A 278 -5.87 -4.89 7.29
CA GLY A 278 -6.20 -3.93 6.31
C GLY A 278 -7.62 -3.80 5.86
N CYS A 279 -7.64 -3.21 4.73
CA CYS A 279 -8.76 -2.70 3.98
C CYS A 279 -9.75 -3.76 3.47
N ARG A 280 -9.42 -5.03 3.49
CA ARG A 280 -10.31 -6.10 3.01
C ARG A 280 -11.64 -6.21 3.75
N LYS A 281 -11.66 -5.84 5.02
CA LYS A 281 -12.83 -5.96 5.89
C LYS A 281 -13.54 -4.62 6.11
N HIS A 282 -12.94 -3.53 5.63
CA HIS A 282 -13.39 -2.16 5.86
C HIS A 282 -13.64 -1.43 4.55
N LEU A 283 -14.24 -0.25 4.62
CA LEU A 283 -14.29 0.66 3.50
C LEU A 283 -12.87 1.16 3.18
N VAL A 284 -12.59 1.29 1.90
CA VAL A 284 -11.40 1.98 1.39
C VAL A 284 -11.83 3.26 0.71
N TYR A 285 -11.09 4.33 0.93
CA TYR A 285 -11.46 5.66 0.46
C TYR A 285 -10.51 6.11 -0.65
N ARG A 286 -11.10 6.60 -1.73
CA ARG A 286 -10.37 7.30 -2.77
C ARG A 286 -10.68 8.78 -2.71
N LYS A 287 -9.64 9.60 -2.69
CA LYS A 287 -9.79 11.04 -2.78
C LYS A 287 -10.04 11.45 -4.23
N ILE A 288 -11.17 12.14 -4.46
CA ILE A 288 -11.55 12.70 -5.76
C ILE A 288 -11.92 14.17 -5.52
N GLY A 289 -11.03 15.09 -5.90
CA GLY A 289 -11.18 16.50 -5.53
C GLY A 289 -11.09 16.69 -4.02
N ASN A 290 -12.04 17.45 -3.45
CA ASN A 290 -12.16 17.69 -2.00
C ASN A 290 -13.09 16.67 -1.30
N MET A 291 -13.40 15.57 -1.95
CA MET A 291 -14.26 14.52 -1.42
C MET A 291 -13.52 13.18 -1.45
N SER A 292 -13.75 12.34 -0.45
CA SER A 292 -13.27 10.96 -0.43
C SER A 292 -14.47 10.03 -0.45
N PHE A 293 -14.55 9.20 -1.47
CA PHE A 293 -15.62 8.24 -1.66
C PHE A 293 -15.20 6.88 -1.07
N GLY A 294 -16.02 6.31 -0.20
CA GLY A 294 -15.78 5.02 0.43
C GLY A 294 -16.36 3.87 -0.40
N ILE A 295 -15.55 2.86 -0.65
CA ILE A 295 -15.91 1.64 -1.37
C ILE A 295 -15.65 0.41 -0.48
N PRO A 296 -16.50 -0.63 -0.50
CA PRO A 296 -16.19 -1.88 0.20
C PRO A 296 -14.84 -2.45 -0.22
N GLY A 297 -14.03 -2.86 0.75
CA GLY A 297 -12.66 -3.33 0.52
C GLY A 297 -12.54 -4.62 -0.31
N ASN A 298 -13.65 -5.28 -0.62
CA ASN A 298 -13.73 -6.42 -1.52
C ASN A 298 -14.10 -6.06 -2.98
N PHE A 299 -14.27 -4.77 -3.28
CA PHE A 299 -14.51 -4.32 -4.65
C PHE A 299 -13.20 -4.16 -5.41
N LEU A 300 -13.24 -4.38 -6.71
CA LEU A 300 -12.14 -4.17 -7.64
C LEU A 300 -12.30 -2.82 -8.33
N TYR A 301 -11.19 -2.24 -8.72
CA TYR A 301 -11.11 -0.99 -9.49
C TYR A 301 -10.75 -1.30 -10.94
N ASP A 302 -11.47 -0.68 -11.86
CA ASP A 302 -11.17 -0.75 -13.28
C ASP A 302 -10.50 0.54 -13.77
N GLU A 303 -9.22 0.47 -14.08
CA GLU A 303 -8.42 1.59 -14.57
C GLU A 303 -8.69 1.94 -16.05
N SER A 304 -9.53 1.17 -16.75
CA SER A 304 -9.75 1.34 -18.20
C SER A 304 -10.49 2.63 -18.58
N TYR A 305 -11.08 3.33 -17.62
CA TYR A 305 -11.87 4.54 -17.82
C TYR A 305 -11.07 5.86 -17.84
N ASN A 306 -9.80 5.84 -18.25
CA ASN A 306 -8.97 7.02 -18.55
C ASN A 306 -8.97 8.16 -17.52
N GLY A 307 -9.18 7.86 -16.24
CA GLY A 307 -9.09 8.84 -15.15
C GLY A 307 -10.22 9.89 -15.08
N THR A 308 -11.22 9.82 -15.96
CA THR A 308 -12.38 10.73 -15.91
C THR A 308 -13.50 10.23 -15.01
N MET A 309 -13.54 8.94 -14.77
CA MET A 309 -14.52 8.25 -13.95
C MET A 309 -13.85 7.07 -13.24
N ASP A 310 -14.11 6.91 -11.96
CA ASP A 310 -13.73 5.73 -11.22
C ASP A 310 -14.81 4.67 -11.35
N HIS A 311 -14.41 3.46 -11.67
CA HIS A 311 -15.29 2.33 -11.80
C HIS A 311 -14.88 1.22 -10.84
N TYR A 312 -15.82 0.77 -10.04
CA TYR A 312 -15.65 -0.29 -9.07
C TYR A 312 -16.71 -1.37 -9.27
N TYR A 313 -16.35 -2.61 -8.99
CA TYR A 313 -17.26 -3.74 -9.08
C TYR A 313 -16.89 -4.79 -8.04
N ASP A 314 -17.87 -5.59 -7.61
CA ASP A 314 -17.62 -6.67 -6.67
C ASP A 314 -16.74 -7.76 -7.27
N GLY A 315 -15.94 -8.41 -6.44
CA GLY A 315 -14.91 -9.36 -6.85
C GLY A 315 -15.40 -10.70 -7.39
N LYS A 316 -16.68 -10.88 -7.70
CA LYS A 316 -17.21 -12.13 -8.25
C LYS A 316 -16.89 -12.26 -9.73
N GLY A 317 -16.11 -13.26 -10.10
CA GLY A 317 -15.55 -13.63 -11.42
C GLY A 317 -16.23 -13.21 -12.72
N HIS A 318 -15.72 -13.65 -13.85
CA HIS A 318 -16.08 -13.27 -15.20
C HIS A 318 -17.60 -13.14 -15.45
N GLY A 319 -18.06 -11.90 -15.66
CA GLY A 319 -19.40 -11.57 -16.14
C GLY A 319 -20.53 -11.63 -15.12
N GLY A 320 -20.25 -11.95 -13.86
CA GLY A 320 -21.26 -12.15 -12.82
C GLY A 320 -21.20 -11.14 -11.67
N HIS A 321 -20.87 -9.86 -11.94
CA HIS A 321 -20.85 -8.85 -10.88
C HIS A 321 -22.25 -8.52 -10.40
N ASP A 322 -22.48 -8.60 -9.09
CA ASP A 322 -23.75 -8.19 -8.48
C ASP A 322 -23.84 -6.65 -8.33
N TYR A 323 -22.69 -5.96 -8.30
CA TYR A 323 -22.62 -4.53 -8.04
C TYR A 323 -21.63 -3.81 -8.96
N TYR A 324 -22.03 -2.62 -9.42
CA TYR A 324 -21.18 -1.68 -10.14
C TYR A 324 -21.34 -0.30 -9.52
N VAL A 325 -20.22 0.38 -9.28
CA VAL A 325 -20.20 1.74 -8.75
C VAL A 325 -19.33 2.62 -9.63
N TYR A 326 -19.89 3.74 -10.08
CA TYR A 326 -19.19 4.74 -10.86
C TYR A 326 -19.19 6.06 -10.12
N ALA A 327 -18.02 6.70 -10.01
CA ALA A 327 -17.88 8.01 -9.39
C ALA A 327 -17.00 8.94 -10.22
N ALA A 328 -17.47 10.18 -10.41
CA ALA A 328 -16.70 11.22 -11.12
C ALA A 328 -16.93 12.59 -10.46
N VAL A 329 -15.89 13.42 -10.40
CA VAL A 329 -15.98 14.79 -9.88
C VAL A 329 -15.84 15.80 -11.00
N PHE A 330 -16.69 16.80 -10.98
CA PHE A 330 -16.72 17.92 -11.89
C PHE A 330 -16.50 19.21 -11.11
N GLU A 331 -15.64 20.08 -11.62
CA GLU A 331 -15.41 21.44 -11.09
C GLU A 331 -16.16 22.48 -11.93
N GLY A 332 -16.67 23.51 -11.29
CA GLY A 332 -17.38 24.58 -11.96
C GLY A 332 -17.58 25.80 -11.08
N ARG A 333 -17.81 26.97 -11.68
CA ARG A 333 -17.97 28.25 -10.96
C ARG A 333 -19.10 28.23 -9.90
N LYS A 334 -20.07 27.35 -10.03
CA LYS A 334 -21.13 27.11 -9.06
C LYS A 334 -21.55 25.65 -9.16
N ALA A 335 -21.39 24.92 -8.09
CA ALA A 335 -21.89 23.56 -8.00
C ALA A 335 -23.40 23.60 -7.78
N GLU A 336 -24.16 22.99 -8.67
CA GLU A 336 -25.62 22.86 -8.57
C GLU A 336 -26.06 21.49 -9.05
N PHE A 337 -27.18 21.01 -8.51
CA PHE A 337 -27.77 19.76 -8.97
C PHE A 337 -28.22 19.88 -10.42
N LYS A 338 -27.82 18.91 -11.24
CA LYS A 338 -28.23 18.80 -12.63
C LYS A 338 -29.52 18.02 -12.72
N LYS A 339 -30.65 18.70 -12.99
CA LYS A 339 -31.97 18.10 -13.04
C LYS A 339 -32.05 16.91 -13.97
N GLN A 340 -31.50 17.04 -15.17
CA GLN A 340 -31.43 15.96 -16.18
C GLN A 340 -30.72 14.68 -15.70
N TRP A 341 -29.87 14.76 -14.65
CA TRP A 341 -29.22 13.61 -14.07
C TRP A 341 -30.17 12.70 -13.30
N PHE A 342 -31.24 13.27 -12.77
CA PHE A 342 -32.26 12.58 -11.99
C PHE A 342 -33.54 12.29 -12.78
N GLU A 343 -33.64 12.74 -14.04
CA GLU A 343 -34.79 12.52 -14.92
C GLU A 343 -34.65 11.28 -15.82
N GLN A 344 -33.60 10.50 -15.61
CA GLN A 344 -33.36 9.26 -16.33
C GLN A 344 -34.25 8.14 -15.74
N GLY A 345 -35.22 7.64 -16.51
CA GLY A 345 -36.13 6.60 -16.09
C GLY A 345 -37.55 7.06 -15.69
N LYS A 346 -38.41 6.08 -15.38
CA LYS A 346 -39.79 6.32 -14.97
C LYS A 346 -39.87 6.52 -13.46
N GLY A 347 -40.35 7.71 -13.04
CA GLY A 347 -40.78 8.01 -11.68
C GLY A 347 -39.78 7.75 -10.58
N PRO A 348 -38.54 8.30 -10.64
CA PRO A 348 -37.53 8.01 -9.60
C PRO A 348 -38.01 8.56 -8.24
N GLU A 349 -37.79 7.76 -7.21
CA GLU A 349 -37.85 8.23 -5.83
C GLU A 349 -36.63 9.12 -5.56
N ILE A 350 -36.84 10.40 -5.22
CA ILE A 350 -35.77 11.37 -4.98
C ILE A 350 -35.65 11.66 -3.49
N VAL A 351 -34.44 11.58 -2.96
CA VAL A 351 -34.11 11.84 -1.55
C VAL A 351 -33.00 12.90 -1.47
N ASP A 352 -33.26 13.98 -0.73
CA ASP A 352 -32.29 15.03 -0.40
C ASP A 352 -31.75 14.83 1.03
N PHE A 353 -30.46 14.96 1.25
CA PHE A 353 -29.81 14.80 2.55
C PHE A 353 -28.47 15.53 2.60
N ASP A 354 -27.92 15.65 3.80
CA ASP A 354 -26.62 16.26 4.03
C ASP A 354 -25.53 15.18 4.23
N VAL A 355 -24.32 15.47 3.74
CA VAL A 355 -23.12 14.65 3.94
C VAL A 355 -22.03 15.57 4.52
N GLY A 356 -21.96 15.65 5.85
CA GLY A 356 -21.19 16.68 6.52
C GLY A 356 -21.63 18.07 6.08
N GLU A 357 -20.73 18.87 5.52
CA GLU A 357 -21.02 20.21 4.98
C GLU A 357 -21.55 20.20 3.53
N ALA A 358 -21.55 19.04 2.89
CA ALA A 358 -22.01 18.89 1.51
C ALA A 358 -23.52 18.61 1.45
N LYS A 359 -24.15 19.05 0.35
CA LYS A 359 -25.53 18.70 0.01
C LYS A 359 -25.56 17.53 -0.94
N ALA A 360 -26.39 16.54 -0.68
CA ALA A 360 -26.54 15.37 -1.51
C ALA A 360 -28.00 15.18 -1.98
N ARG A 361 -28.13 14.65 -3.19
CA ARG A 361 -29.39 14.21 -3.77
C ARG A 361 -29.19 12.86 -4.41
N ALA A 362 -30.05 11.90 -4.10
CA ALA A 362 -30.08 10.59 -4.71
C ALA A 362 -31.45 10.33 -5.37
N ALA A 363 -31.43 9.58 -6.47
CA ALA A 363 -32.62 9.09 -7.16
C ALA A 363 -32.51 7.58 -7.32
N PHE A 364 -33.53 6.85 -6.91
CA PHE A 364 -33.69 5.42 -7.12
C PHE A 364 -34.59 5.17 -8.31
N TYR A 365 -34.19 4.30 -9.21
CA TYR A 365 -34.93 4.00 -10.42
C TYR A 365 -35.75 2.73 -10.29
N GLU A 366 -36.85 2.64 -11.02
CA GLU A 366 -37.53 1.37 -11.19
C GLU A 366 -36.59 0.33 -11.81
N PRO A 367 -36.71 -0.96 -11.42
CA PRO A 367 -35.89 -2.04 -11.99
C PRO A 367 -36.02 -2.07 -13.51
N GLU A 368 -34.89 -2.22 -14.20
CA GLU A 368 -34.82 -2.33 -15.66
C GLU A 368 -34.31 -3.70 -16.05
N GLU A 369 -34.99 -4.37 -16.98
CA GLU A 369 -34.50 -5.60 -17.57
C GLU A 369 -33.55 -5.30 -18.73
N ARG A 370 -32.32 -5.77 -18.64
CA ARG A 370 -31.32 -5.71 -19.70
C ARG A 370 -30.68 -7.09 -19.90
N GLU A 371 -30.71 -7.58 -21.13
CA GLU A 371 -30.07 -8.86 -21.50
C GLU A 371 -30.56 -10.05 -20.64
N GLY A 372 -31.83 -10.01 -20.20
CA GLY A 372 -32.42 -11.06 -19.35
C GLY A 372 -32.08 -10.95 -17.85
N GLU A 373 -31.44 -9.87 -17.43
CA GLU A 373 -31.12 -9.56 -16.03
C GLU A 373 -31.89 -8.34 -15.54
N ILE A 374 -32.34 -8.37 -14.29
CA ILE A 374 -32.99 -7.24 -13.65
C ILE A 374 -31.91 -6.39 -12.94
N LEU A 375 -31.83 -5.13 -13.31
CA LEU A 375 -30.90 -4.15 -12.75
C LEU A 375 -31.65 -3.13 -11.89
N TYR A 376 -31.11 -2.87 -10.71
CA TYR A 376 -31.57 -1.85 -9.76
C TYR A 376 -30.56 -0.72 -9.75
N GLY A 377 -30.98 0.49 -10.09
CA GLY A 377 -30.09 1.63 -10.25
C GLY A 377 -30.36 2.74 -9.25
N MET A 378 -29.28 3.37 -8.78
CA MET A 378 -29.29 4.63 -8.05
C MET A 378 -28.32 5.60 -8.70
N SER A 379 -28.74 6.84 -8.88
CA SER A 379 -27.86 7.96 -9.22
C SER A 379 -27.85 8.99 -8.10
N ALA A 380 -26.67 9.52 -7.77
CA ALA A 380 -26.53 10.55 -6.77
C ALA A 380 -25.62 11.69 -7.23
N GLN A 381 -25.87 12.87 -6.70
CA GLN A 381 -24.95 14.01 -6.79
C GLN A 381 -24.66 14.55 -5.40
N VAL A 382 -23.38 14.81 -5.13
CA VAL A 382 -22.91 15.46 -3.90
C VAL A 382 -22.25 16.77 -4.27
N LEU A 383 -22.69 17.86 -3.65
CA LEU A 383 -22.23 19.21 -3.91
C LEU A 383 -21.43 19.73 -2.72
N TYR A 384 -20.19 20.12 -2.96
CA TYR A 384 -19.35 20.77 -1.96
C TYR A 384 -18.54 21.91 -2.61
N LYS A 385 -18.74 23.14 -2.11
CA LYS A 385 -18.11 24.35 -2.68
C LYS A 385 -18.37 24.44 -4.20
N GLU A 386 -17.33 24.42 -5.02
CA GLU A 386 -17.41 24.49 -6.49
C GLU A 386 -17.37 23.10 -7.15
N GLN A 387 -17.41 22.04 -6.35
CA GLN A 387 -17.31 20.66 -6.86
C GLN A 387 -18.64 19.93 -6.80
N ARG A 388 -18.88 19.10 -7.80
CA ARG A 388 -20.00 18.17 -7.86
C ARG A 388 -19.47 16.77 -8.15
N MET A 389 -19.69 15.84 -7.23
CA MET A 389 -19.45 14.42 -7.45
C MET A 389 -20.72 13.78 -8.00
N ASN A 390 -20.64 13.12 -9.13
CA ASN A 390 -21.71 12.29 -9.69
C ASN A 390 -21.39 10.83 -9.38
N ILE A 391 -22.38 10.08 -8.92
CA ILE A 391 -22.23 8.68 -8.55
C ILE A 391 -23.38 7.90 -9.15
N ASN A 392 -23.09 6.77 -9.77
CA ASN A 392 -24.07 5.79 -10.22
C ASN A 392 -23.74 4.45 -9.56
N ILE A 393 -24.75 3.84 -8.98
CA ILE A 393 -24.66 2.51 -8.38
C ILE A 393 -25.67 1.62 -9.09
N VAL A 394 -25.23 0.47 -9.56
CA VAL A 394 -26.08 -0.53 -10.18
C VAL A 394 -25.92 -1.83 -9.42
N SER A 395 -27.02 -2.45 -9.05
CA SER A 395 -27.07 -3.74 -8.38
C SER A 395 -27.95 -4.72 -9.17
N ARG A 396 -27.58 -6.01 -9.15
CA ARG A 396 -28.45 -7.11 -9.60
C ARG A 396 -29.31 -7.68 -8.47
N LYS A 397 -29.13 -7.18 -7.26
CA LYS A 397 -29.89 -7.61 -6.10
C LYS A 397 -30.97 -6.62 -5.74
N PRO A 398 -32.20 -7.11 -5.48
CA PRO A 398 -33.26 -6.25 -4.98
C PRO A 398 -32.99 -5.78 -3.53
N GLY A 399 -33.53 -4.62 -3.17
CA GLY A 399 -33.52 -4.16 -1.78
C GLY A 399 -32.21 -3.52 -1.29
N GLU A 400 -31.26 -3.21 -2.19
CA GLU A 400 -29.94 -2.65 -1.85
C GLU A 400 -29.92 -1.11 -1.74
N ASN A 401 -31.08 -0.45 -1.70
CA ASN A 401 -31.17 1.02 -1.63
C ASN A 401 -30.49 1.60 -0.40
N ASP A 402 -30.66 0.97 0.76
CA ASP A 402 -30.02 1.43 2.01
C ASP A 402 -28.51 1.27 1.97
N TRP A 403 -27.99 0.18 1.39
CA TRP A 403 -26.58 -0.03 1.17
C TRP A 403 -26.01 1.03 0.22
N ALA A 404 -26.64 1.26 -0.92
CA ALA A 404 -26.23 2.26 -1.89
C ALA A 404 -26.22 3.68 -1.30
N LEU A 405 -27.28 4.02 -0.56
CA LEU A 405 -27.38 5.30 0.14
C LEU A 405 -26.31 5.43 1.23
N GLY A 406 -26.00 4.33 1.91
CA GLY A 406 -24.93 4.25 2.90
C GLY A 406 -23.56 4.59 2.33
N LEU A 407 -23.24 4.18 1.10
CA LEU A 407 -22.00 4.57 0.44
C LEU A 407 -21.91 6.09 0.22
N ILE A 408 -23.03 6.73 -0.16
CA ILE A 408 -23.06 8.17 -0.36
C ILE A 408 -22.93 8.93 0.98
N LYS A 409 -23.62 8.47 2.02
CA LYS A 409 -23.56 9.08 3.37
C LYS A 409 -22.18 8.97 4.00
N ASN A 410 -21.38 8.00 3.59
CA ASN A 410 -20.01 7.79 4.07
C ASN A 410 -18.96 8.61 3.30
N ILE A 411 -19.34 9.45 2.35
CA ILE A 411 -18.40 10.37 1.68
C ILE A 411 -17.83 11.32 2.73
N LYS A 412 -16.51 11.42 2.76
CA LYS A 412 -15.77 12.32 3.66
C LYS A 412 -15.37 13.57 2.89
N ILE A 413 -15.63 14.73 3.49
CA ILE A 413 -15.17 16.01 2.97
C ILE A 413 -13.75 16.26 3.48
N THR A 414 -12.84 16.60 2.57
CA THR A 414 -11.44 16.89 2.88
C THR A 414 -11.12 18.31 2.44
N GLU A 415 -10.61 19.15 3.33
CA GLU A 415 -10.14 20.49 3.02
C GLU A 415 -8.87 20.51 2.14
#